data_f064b9ee456a01c5d9168139a72905dd
#
_entry.id   f064b9ee456a01c5d9168139a72905dd
#
_cell.length_a   1.000
_cell.length_b   1.000
_cell.length_c   1.000
_cell.angle_alpha   90.00
_cell.angle_beta   90.00
_cell.angle_gamma   90.00
#
_symmetry.space_group_name_H-M   'P 1'
#
loop_
_entity.id
_entity.type
_entity.pdbx_description
1 polymer ?
#
loop_
_entity_poly.entity_id
_entity_poly.type
_entity_poly.pdbx_seq_one_letter_code
_entity_poly.pdbx_strand_id
1 'polypeptide(L)'
;MSIEEFGYKEQLHRGLTTKDLVIYGLIFMVPIAPISVFGFVYNDAKGMVPLAYLVGLIGMFFTALSYAAMSRAFPLAGSVYTYAQRGLHEIAGFFSGWLILLDYILVPSLLYLFSAVALRPVFPAIPAWFWLALFISFNAAVNLVGIEFTARVNRYMLIMELVVLALFVIMGLMALYGGAGAGRLTLKPIYDPHVFSLATVAGATSIAVLSFLGFDGISTLSEENRGDKNAVGRATVLSLMLVGALFMMQTWIATDLSAGMHFGSPETAFYEIADRAGGAWLRLVTIIAVVIASAIANAMAAQAAVSRILFAMARDGKLPAILARVHPRYKTPYVSTLCVAAVSLIVGLLFASRVDDLTLIVNFGALTGFVLLHLSVINHYLIRRRSGDWLRHLVFPLIGMFIIVFVLYEMDRAAKILGAAWIVIGIFYYLVLTLWIKKPVALKI
;
A
#
# COMPACT_ATOMS: atom_id res chain seq x y z
N MET A 1 9.52 19.36 19.53
CA MET A 1 8.07 19.62 19.45
C MET A 1 7.38 18.49 20.17
N SER A 2 6.65 18.78 21.23
CA SER A 2 5.78 17.78 21.86
C SER A 2 4.46 17.73 21.08
N ILE A 3 3.75 16.62 21.16
CA ILE A 3 2.43 16.46 20.54
C ILE A 3 1.44 17.48 21.13
N GLU A 4 1.69 17.94 22.35
CA GLU A 4 0.92 18.96 23.03
C GLU A 4 0.95 20.32 22.32
N GLU A 5 2.03 20.67 21.62
CA GLU A 5 2.10 21.89 20.78
C GLU A 5 1.08 21.88 19.64
N PHE A 6 0.55 20.70 19.29
CA PHE A 6 -0.47 20.50 18.26
C PHE A 6 -1.88 20.29 18.83
N GLY A 7 -2.06 20.44 20.16
CA GLY A 7 -3.34 20.30 20.85
C GLY A 7 -3.75 18.86 21.19
N TYR A 8 -2.83 17.89 21.08
CA TYR A 8 -3.08 16.50 21.43
C TYR A 8 -2.35 16.11 22.72
N LYS A 9 -2.95 15.22 23.52
CA LYS A 9 -2.30 14.60 24.68
C LYS A 9 -1.53 13.35 24.24
N GLU A 10 -0.36 13.11 24.81
CA GLU A 10 0.38 11.86 24.62
C GLU A 10 -0.45 10.69 25.17
N GLN A 11 -0.89 9.80 24.28
CA GLN A 11 -1.69 8.61 24.62
C GLN A 11 -1.00 7.32 24.21
N LEU A 12 0.04 7.40 23.36
CA LEU A 12 0.74 6.25 22.82
C LEU A 12 2.14 6.12 23.45
N HIS A 13 2.57 4.88 23.67
CA HIS A 13 3.88 4.61 24.25
C HIS A 13 4.99 4.78 23.20
N ARG A 14 5.98 5.64 23.48
CA ARG A 14 7.15 5.86 22.63
C ARG A 14 8.19 4.76 22.84
N GLY A 15 8.16 3.75 22.00
CA GLY A 15 9.05 2.59 22.08
C GLY A 15 9.80 2.25 20.80
N LEU A 16 9.35 2.75 19.63
CA LEU A 16 9.87 2.34 18.33
C LEU A 16 11.16 3.06 17.96
N THR A 17 12.18 2.27 17.61
CA THR A 17 13.43 2.77 17.04
C THR A 17 13.33 2.91 15.52
N THR A 18 14.28 3.60 14.87
CA THR A 18 14.35 3.66 13.40
C THR A 18 14.39 2.27 12.76
N LYS A 19 15.09 1.31 13.41
CA LYS A 19 15.15 -0.07 12.92
C LYS A 19 13.77 -0.75 12.97
N ASP A 20 13.01 -0.55 14.03
CA ASP A 20 11.66 -1.10 14.15
C ASP A 20 10.73 -0.49 13.09
N LEU A 21 10.85 0.81 12.83
CA LEU A 21 10.10 1.50 11.77
C LEU A 21 10.44 0.96 10.37
N VAL A 22 11.71 0.66 10.09
CA VAL A 22 12.12 0.03 8.82
C VAL A 22 11.53 -1.37 8.69
N ILE A 23 11.63 -2.19 9.74
CA ILE A 23 11.03 -3.55 9.74
C ILE A 23 9.52 -3.46 9.51
N TYR A 24 8.86 -2.50 10.16
CA TYR A 24 7.43 -2.28 9.99
C TYR A 24 7.09 -1.89 8.53
N GLY A 25 7.89 -1.01 7.92
CA GLY A 25 7.73 -0.65 6.52
C GLY A 25 7.89 -1.84 5.56
N LEU A 26 8.86 -2.71 5.82
CA LEU A 26 9.05 -3.95 5.03
C LEU A 26 7.85 -4.90 5.17
N ILE A 27 7.30 -5.02 6.37
CA ILE A 27 6.11 -5.84 6.63
C ILE A 27 4.88 -5.27 5.90
N PHE A 28 4.73 -3.93 5.89
CA PHE A 28 3.59 -3.28 5.23
C PHE A 28 3.64 -3.39 3.71
N MET A 29 4.83 -3.22 3.11
CA MET A 29 5.00 -3.29 1.65
C MET A 29 5.13 -4.73 1.11
N VAL A 30 5.30 -5.73 1.98
CA VAL A 30 5.41 -7.15 1.64
C VAL A 30 6.47 -7.42 0.54
N PRO A 31 7.69 -7.89 0.89
CA PRO A 31 8.77 -8.12 -0.07
C PRO A 31 8.43 -8.99 -1.29
N ILE A 32 7.38 -9.80 -1.19
CA ILE A 32 6.88 -10.67 -2.28
C ILE A 32 5.61 -10.14 -2.94
N ALA A 33 5.19 -8.89 -2.69
CA ALA A 33 3.96 -8.32 -3.24
C ALA A 33 3.86 -8.38 -4.79
N PRO A 34 4.93 -8.19 -5.56
CA PRO A 34 4.88 -8.32 -7.02
C PRO A 34 4.33 -9.65 -7.52
N ILE A 35 4.47 -10.73 -6.75
CA ILE A 35 3.99 -12.08 -7.15
C ILE A 35 2.50 -12.05 -7.50
N SER A 36 1.69 -11.35 -6.71
CA SER A 36 0.24 -11.32 -6.86
C SER A 36 -0.26 -10.52 -8.06
N VAL A 37 0.54 -9.56 -8.55
CA VAL A 37 0.16 -8.64 -9.63
C VAL A 37 1.03 -8.78 -10.88
N PHE A 38 2.04 -9.67 -10.85
CA PHE A 38 3.03 -9.81 -11.90
C PHE A 38 2.41 -10.00 -13.30
N GLY A 39 1.44 -10.88 -13.43
CA GLY A 39 0.85 -11.19 -14.72
C GLY A 39 0.04 -10.03 -15.30
N PHE A 40 -0.64 -9.26 -14.48
CA PHE A 40 -1.32 -8.03 -14.93
C PHE A 40 -0.31 -7.00 -15.43
N VAL A 41 0.74 -6.72 -14.63
CA VAL A 41 1.83 -5.82 -15.03
C VAL A 41 2.55 -6.32 -16.27
N TYR A 42 2.76 -7.64 -16.39
CA TYR A 42 3.40 -8.26 -17.55
C TYR A 42 2.64 -8.02 -18.85
N ASN A 43 1.31 -8.19 -18.81
CA ASN A 43 0.46 -7.99 -19.97
C ASN A 43 0.45 -6.52 -20.39
N ASP A 44 0.25 -5.60 -19.45
CA ASP A 44 0.18 -4.16 -19.73
C ASP A 44 1.55 -3.58 -20.13
N ALA A 45 2.63 -4.01 -19.46
CA ALA A 45 4.01 -3.62 -19.79
C ALA A 45 4.55 -4.32 -21.04
N LYS A 46 3.81 -5.28 -21.63
CA LYS A 46 4.29 -6.12 -22.76
C LYS A 46 5.66 -6.75 -22.47
N GLY A 47 5.81 -7.26 -21.23
CA GLY A 47 7.04 -7.89 -20.76
C GLY A 47 8.07 -6.94 -20.14
N MET A 48 7.87 -5.64 -20.14
CA MET A 48 8.79 -4.67 -19.49
C MET A 48 8.43 -4.45 -18.00
N VAL A 49 8.23 -5.53 -17.25
CA VAL A 49 7.79 -5.48 -15.85
C VAL A 49 8.77 -4.70 -14.95
N PRO A 50 10.10 -4.98 -14.96
CA PRO A 50 11.04 -4.21 -14.16
C PRO A 50 11.03 -2.72 -14.47
N LEU A 51 10.79 -2.30 -15.71
CA LEU A 51 10.69 -0.89 -16.05
C LEU A 51 9.48 -0.23 -15.38
N ALA A 52 8.32 -0.89 -15.37
CA ALA A 52 7.13 -0.39 -14.67
C ALA A 52 7.40 -0.23 -13.16
N TYR A 53 8.08 -1.22 -12.55
CA TYR A 53 8.50 -1.12 -11.14
C TYR A 53 9.54 -0.04 -10.90
N LEU A 54 10.48 0.19 -11.82
CA LEU A 54 11.47 1.27 -11.72
C LEU A 54 10.80 2.65 -11.74
N VAL A 55 9.88 2.88 -12.67
CA VAL A 55 9.13 4.13 -12.75
C VAL A 55 8.27 4.32 -11.49
N GLY A 56 7.61 3.27 -11.03
CA GLY A 56 6.86 3.27 -9.75
C GLY A 56 7.76 3.62 -8.57
N LEU A 57 8.93 3.00 -8.47
CA LEU A 57 9.91 3.27 -7.41
C LEU A 57 10.37 4.74 -7.43
N ILE A 58 10.64 5.31 -8.60
CA ILE A 58 11.06 6.72 -8.72
C ILE A 58 9.92 7.63 -8.25
N GLY A 59 8.69 7.41 -8.68
CA GLY A 59 7.53 8.19 -8.23
C GLY A 59 7.32 8.09 -6.71
N MET A 60 7.38 6.88 -6.17
CA MET A 60 7.23 6.64 -4.74
C MET A 60 8.42 7.17 -3.93
N PHE A 61 9.62 7.21 -4.48
CA PHE A 61 10.80 7.81 -3.83
C PHE A 61 10.59 9.30 -3.56
N PHE A 62 10.16 10.07 -4.55
CA PHE A 62 9.84 11.48 -4.35
C PHE A 62 8.65 11.68 -3.40
N THR A 63 7.70 10.77 -3.41
CA THR A 63 6.59 10.75 -2.46
C THR A 63 7.09 10.48 -1.03
N ALA A 64 8.00 9.51 -0.86
CA ALA A 64 8.63 9.22 0.44
C ALA A 64 9.44 10.41 0.98
N LEU A 65 10.11 11.18 0.11
CA LEU A 65 10.77 12.43 0.50
C LEU A 65 9.76 13.48 0.98
N SER A 66 8.59 13.57 0.35
CA SER A 66 7.51 14.44 0.81
C SER A 66 6.93 13.98 2.16
N TYR A 67 6.74 12.67 2.36
CA TYR A 67 6.41 12.12 3.68
C TYR A 67 7.47 12.45 4.74
N ALA A 68 8.76 12.32 4.40
CA ALA A 68 9.86 12.66 5.29
C ALA A 68 9.86 14.14 5.68
N ALA A 69 9.56 15.03 4.74
CA ALA A 69 9.44 16.46 5.03
C ALA A 69 8.26 16.74 5.96
N MET A 70 7.08 16.18 5.68
CA MET A 70 5.86 16.45 6.45
C MET A 70 5.86 15.78 7.82
N SER A 71 6.38 14.55 7.96
CA SER A 71 6.50 13.88 9.26
C SER A 71 7.46 14.60 10.22
N ARG A 72 8.50 15.28 9.67
CA ARG A 72 9.38 16.14 10.44
C ARG A 72 8.68 17.43 10.91
N ALA A 73 7.81 18.00 10.06
CA ALA A 73 7.05 19.21 10.39
C ALA A 73 5.90 18.91 11.35
N PHE A 74 5.24 17.77 11.17
CA PHE A 74 4.05 17.36 11.92
C PHE A 74 4.20 15.89 12.33
N PRO A 75 4.84 15.59 13.46
CA PRO A 75 5.05 14.22 13.96
C PRO A 75 3.78 13.63 14.58
N LEU A 76 2.70 13.60 13.81
CA LEU A 76 1.37 13.15 14.22
C LEU A 76 0.96 11.89 13.46
N ALA A 77 0.24 11.00 14.13
CA ALA A 77 -0.32 9.78 13.55
C ALA A 77 -1.59 10.10 12.75
N GLY A 78 -1.48 10.30 11.47
CA GLY A 78 -2.64 10.59 10.62
C GLY A 78 -2.30 10.59 9.15
N SER A 79 -1.03 10.25 8.84
CA SER A 79 -0.54 10.15 7.47
C SER A 79 -0.91 11.39 6.63
N VAL A 80 -1.22 11.19 5.35
CA VAL A 80 -1.55 12.28 4.42
C VAL A 80 -2.75 13.14 4.87
N TYR A 81 -3.71 12.57 5.61
CA TYR A 81 -4.83 13.34 6.19
C TYR A 81 -4.32 14.52 7.03
N THR A 82 -3.49 14.23 8.02
CA THR A 82 -2.93 15.26 8.91
C THR A 82 -2.02 16.22 8.15
N TYR A 83 -1.24 15.71 7.20
CA TYR A 83 -0.30 16.54 6.44
C TYR A 83 -1.01 17.51 5.50
N ALA A 84 -2.08 17.09 4.84
CA ALA A 84 -2.89 17.98 4.00
C ALA A 84 -3.70 18.97 4.84
N GLN A 85 -4.24 18.54 5.97
CA GLN A 85 -4.96 19.41 6.90
C GLN A 85 -4.08 20.54 7.42
N ARG A 86 -2.87 20.21 7.88
CA ARG A 86 -1.93 21.19 8.46
C ARG A 86 -1.13 21.94 7.40
N GLY A 87 -0.76 21.25 6.31
CA GLY A 87 0.05 21.80 5.23
C GLY A 87 -0.71 22.66 4.24
N LEU A 88 -1.98 22.36 3.96
CA LEU A 88 -2.84 23.10 3.03
C LEU A 88 -3.97 23.81 3.77
N HIS A 89 -5.06 23.10 3.98
CA HIS A 89 -6.28 23.61 4.61
C HIS A 89 -7.13 22.45 5.12
N GLU A 90 -8.07 22.69 6.05
CA GLU A 90 -8.95 21.69 6.63
C GLU A 90 -9.76 20.89 5.59
N ILE A 91 -10.24 21.57 4.54
CA ILE A 91 -10.97 20.94 3.43
C ILE A 91 -10.05 19.97 2.69
N ALA A 92 -8.81 20.37 2.41
CA ALA A 92 -7.83 19.49 1.76
C ALA A 92 -7.50 18.29 2.66
N GLY A 93 -7.43 18.48 3.98
CA GLY A 93 -7.31 17.39 4.95
C GLY A 93 -8.46 16.40 4.85
N PHE A 94 -9.71 16.89 4.87
CA PHE A 94 -10.88 16.04 4.72
C PHE A 94 -10.81 15.22 3.42
N PHE A 95 -10.56 15.86 2.28
CA PHE A 95 -10.51 15.15 0.99
C PHE A 95 -9.33 14.19 0.89
N SER A 96 -8.16 14.53 1.42
CA SER A 96 -7.05 13.60 1.44
C SER A 96 -7.33 12.38 2.32
N GLY A 97 -7.97 12.56 3.49
CA GLY A 97 -8.46 11.49 4.33
C GLY A 97 -9.52 10.62 3.62
N TRP A 98 -10.45 11.24 2.92
CA TRP A 98 -11.48 10.56 2.16
C TRP A 98 -10.91 9.71 1.02
N LEU A 99 -9.91 10.22 0.30
CA LEU A 99 -9.24 9.52 -0.80
C LEU A 99 -8.39 8.35 -0.30
N ILE A 100 -7.56 8.59 0.72
CA ILE A 100 -6.74 7.52 1.28
C ILE A 100 -7.60 6.45 1.97
N LEU A 101 -8.79 6.81 2.45
CA LEU A 101 -9.73 5.85 3.03
C LEU A 101 -10.21 4.84 2.00
N LEU A 102 -10.32 5.22 0.72
CA LEU A 102 -10.65 4.29 -0.37
C LEU A 102 -9.58 3.20 -0.48
N ASP A 103 -8.30 3.58 -0.50
CA ASP A 103 -7.18 2.66 -0.48
C ASP A 103 -7.24 1.78 0.79
N TYR A 104 -7.17 2.38 1.95
CA TYR A 104 -7.07 1.66 3.22
C TYR A 104 -8.25 0.71 3.50
N ILE A 105 -9.50 1.07 3.14
CA ILE A 105 -10.67 0.21 3.35
C ILE A 105 -10.67 -0.98 2.38
N LEU A 106 -10.20 -0.78 1.16
CA LEU A 106 -10.26 -1.81 0.12
C LEU A 106 -9.06 -2.76 0.14
N VAL A 107 -7.88 -2.29 0.60
CA VAL A 107 -6.65 -3.11 0.65
C VAL A 107 -6.83 -4.43 1.41
N PRO A 108 -7.41 -4.49 2.62
CA PRO A 108 -7.64 -5.77 3.27
C PRO A 108 -8.48 -6.73 2.43
N SER A 109 -9.53 -6.22 1.76
CA SER A 109 -10.39 -7.02 0.87
C SER A 109 -9.60 -7.63 -0.27
N LEU A 110 -8.73 -6.82 -0.90
CA LEU A 110 -7.88 -7.22 -2.01
C LEU A 110 -6.87 -8.30 -1.59
N LEU A 111 -6.25 -8.15 -0.43
CA LEU A 111 -5.28 -9.11 0.11
C LEU A 111 -5.93 -10.47 0.42
N TYR A 112 -7.14 -10.46 0.95
CA TYR A 112 -7.91 -11.70 1.15
C TYR A 112 -8.28 -12.34 -0.19
N LEU A 113 -8.63 -11.54 -1.21
CA LEU A 113 -8.92 -12.04 -2.56
C LEU A 113 -7.69 -12.64 -3.23
N PHE A 114 -6.53 -12.00 -3.18
CA PHE A 114 -5.28 -12.56 -3.71
C PHE A 114 -4.99 -13.93 -3.11
N SER A 115 -5.20 -14.07 -1.80
CA SER A 115 -4.99 -15.33 -1.11
C SER A 115 -6.02 -16.41 -1.50
N ALA A 116 -7.29 -16.03 -1.63
CA ALA A 116 -8.34 -16.95 -2.07
C ALA A 116 -8.11 -17.44 -3.52
N VAL A 117 -7.66 -16.54 -4.41
CA VAL A 117 -7.30 -16.88 -5.81
C VAL A 117 -6.06 -17.79 -5.85
N ALA A 118 -5.03 -17.48 -5.07
CA ALA A 118 -3.81 -18.29 -4.99
C ALA A 118 -4.08 -19.73 -4.50
N LEU A 119 -5.11 -19.93 -3.65
CA LEU A 119 -5.51 -21.25 -3.15
C LEU A 119 -6.40 -22.04 -4.11
N ARG A 120 -7.01 -21.41 -5.11
CA ARG A 120 -7.91 -22.08 -6.05
C ARG A 120 -7.27 -23.29 -6.79
N PRO A 121 -6.01 -23.21 -7.31
CA PRO A 121 -5.38 -24.36 -7.94
C PRO A 121 -5.07 -25.51 -6.97
N VAL A 122 -4.90 -25.21 -5.67
CA VAL A 122 -4.58 -26.21 -4.63
C VAL A 122 -5.83 -26.87 -4.07
N PHE A 123 -6.91 -26.08 -3.89
CA PHE A 123 -8.17 -26.51 -3.31
C PHE A 123 -9.37 -26.13 -4.19
N PRO A 124 -9.51 -26.71 -5.39
CA PRO A 124 -10.54 -26.30 -6.35
C PRO A 124 -11.98 -26.52 -5.86
N ALA A 125 -12.20 -27.44 -4.91
CA ALA A 125 -13.51 -27.72 -4.34
C ALA A 125 -13.97 -26.69 -3.29
N ILE A 126 -13.05 -25.85 -2.77
CA ILE A 126 -13.36 -24.88 -1.72
C ILE A 126 -13.65 -23.51 -2.36
N PRO A 127 -14.86 -22.97 -2.20
CA PRO A 127 -15.23 -21.69 -2.81
C PRO A 127 -14.49 -20.52 -2.16
N ALA A 128 -14.27 -19.44 -2.93
CA ALA A 128 -13.53 -18.26 -2.48
C ALA A 128 -14.12 -17.62 -1.23
N TRP A 129 -15.48 -17.59 -1.10
CA TRP A 129 -16.14 -17.02 0.07
C TRP A 129 -15.73 -17.66 1.40
N PHE A 130 -15.42 -18.96 1.39
CA PHE A 130 -14.97 -19.67 2.59
C PHE A 130 -13.61 -19.13 3.06
N TRP A 131 -12.66 -18.96 2.15
CA TRP A 131 -11.35 -18.41 2.45
C TRP A 131 -11.43 -16.97 2.94
N LEU A 132 -12.28 -16.16 2.30
CA LEU A 132 -12.54 -14.79 2.72
C LEU A 132 -13.07 -14.75 4.16
N ALA A 133 -14.11 -15.51 4.45
CA ALA A 133 -14.71 -15.56 5.79
C ALA A 133 -13.70 -16.04 6.85
N LEU A 134 -12.90 -17.07 6.52
CA LEU A 134 -11.89 -17.63 7.42
C LEU A 134 -10.82 -16.59 7.78
N PHE A 135 -10.18 -15.98 6.77
CA PHE A 135 -9.10 -15.04 6.99
C PHE A 135 -9.57 -13.73 7.64
N ILE A 136 -10.73 -13.21 7.21
CA ILE A 136 -11.31 -11.99 7.80
C ILE A 136 -11.64 -12.21 9.27
N SER A 137 -12.28 -13.34 9.61
CA SER A 137 -12.64 -13.66 11.00
C SER A 137 -11.42 -13.84 11.88
N PHE A 138 -10.39 -14.54 11.36
CA PHE A 138 -9.12 -14.73 12.07
C PHE A 138 -8.44 -13.38 12.37
N ASN A 139 -8.27 -12.53 11.36
CA ASN A 139 -7.62 -11.23 11.53
C ASN A 139 -8.42 -10.28 12.43
N ALA A 140 -9.75 -10.29 12.31
CA ALA A 140 -10.61 -9.50 13.18
C ALA A 140 -10.45 -9.92 14.65
N ALA A 141 -10.43 -11.23 14.93
CA ALA A 141 -10.23 -11.75 16.28
C ALA A 141 -8.87 -11.34 16.86
N VAL A 142 -7.79 -11.46 16.08
CA VAL A 142 -6.44 -11.05 16.50
C VAL A 142 -6.35 -9.55 16.77
N ASN A 143 -6.90 -8.73 15.87
CA ASN A 143 -6.89 -7.27 16.02
C ASN A 143 -7.76 -6.79 17.19
N LEU A 144 -8.81 -7.52 17.54
CA LEU A 144 -9.63 -7.21 18.73
C LEU A 144 -8.86 -7.46 20.02
N VAL A 145 -8.02 -8.50 20.08
CA VAL A 145 -7.22 -8.87 21.28
C VAL A 145 -6.05 -7.91 21.49
N GLY A 146 -5.44 -7.38 20.42
CA GLY A 146 -4.43 -6.32 20.54
C GLY A 146 -3.12 -6.54 19.79
N ILE A 147 -2.30 -5.49 19.76
CA ILE A 147 -1.17 -5.27 18.83
C ILE A 147 0.11 -6.06 19.16
N GLU A 148 0.37 -6.41 20.40
CA GLU A 148 1.63 -7.05 20.78
C GLU A 148 1.83 -8.41 20.08
N PHE A 149 0.75 -9.16 19.94
CA PHE A 149 0.75 -10.42 19.18
C PHE A 149 1.06 -10.17 17.71
N THR A 150 0.48 -9.12 17.14
CA THR A 150 0.65 -8.73 15.73
C THR A 150 2.10 -8.44 15.37
N ALA A 151 2.84 -7.67 16.17
CA ALA A 151 4.23 -7.29 15.88
C ALA A 151 5.19 -8.49 15.85
N ARG A 152 4.99 -9.45 16.75
CA ARG A 152 5.81 -10.67 16.80
C ARG A 152 5.55 -11.59 15.63
N VAL A 153 4.28 -11.82 15.31
CA VAL A 153 3.85 -12.63 14.15
C VAL A 153 4.37 -12.02 12.85
N ASN A 154 4.18 -10.72 12.66
CA ASN A 154 4.64 -10.03 11.46
C ASN A 154 6.16 -10.14 11.23
N ARG A 155 6.98 -10.16 12.28
CA ARG A 155 8.43 -10.37 12.14
C ARG A 155 8.78 -11.76 11.60
N TYR A 156 8.11 -12.82 12.09
CA TYR A 156 8.31 -14.16 11.54
C TYR A 156 7.82 -14.28 10.11
N MET A 157 6.71 -13.60 9.77
CA MET A 157 6.19 -13.57 8.40
C MET A 157 7.17 -12.89 7.45
N LEU A 158 7.75 -11.75 7.84
CA LEU A 158 8.79 -11.09 7.05
C LEU A 158 10.00 -12.00 6.80
N ILE A 159 10.46 -12.74 7.80
CA ILE A 159 11.57 -13.67 7.62
C ILE A 159 11.19 -14.77 6.62
N MET A 160 10.00 -15.34 6.73
CA MET A 160 9.48 -16.34 5.80
C MET A 160 9.44 -15.78 4.36
N GLU A 161 8.91 -14.58 4.16
CA GLU A 161 8.84 -13.93 2.85
C GLU A 161 10.24 -13.75 2.23
N LEU A 162 11.21 -13.27 3.02
CA LEU A 162 12.58 -13.09 2.55
C LEU A 162 13.26 -14.42 2.21
N VAL A 163 12.98 -15.49 2.96
CA VAL A 163 13.49 -16.82 2.66
C VAL A 163 12.91 -17.36 1.37
N VAL A 164 11.59 -17.26 1.17
CA VAL A 164 10.94 -17.71 -0.06
C VAL A 164 11.40 -16.91 -1.26
N LEU A 165 11.55 -15.59 -1.10
CA LEU A 165 12.12 -14.73 -2.15
C LEU A 165 13.55 -15.14 -2.49
N ALA A 166 14.39 -15.39 -1.51
CA ALA A 166 15.77 -15.85 -1.73
C ALA A 166 15.80 -17.22 -2.45
N LEU A 167 14.92 -18.14 -2.08
CA LEU A 167 14.77 -19.43 -2.77
C LEU A 167 14.38 -19.22 -4.24
N PHE A 168 13.38 -18.38 -4.49
CA PHE A 168 12.97 -18.06 -5.88
C PHE A 168 14.11 -17.43 -6.69
N VAL A 169 14.85 -16.47 -6.11
CA VAL A 169 15.98 -15.80 -6.77
C VAL A 169 17.09 -16.80 -7.09
N ILE A 170 17.51 -17.62 -6.12
CA ILE A 170 18.57 -18.61 -6.33
C ILE A 170 18.15 -19.63 -7.38
N MET A 171 17.00 -20.27 -7.21
CA MET A 171 16.53 -21.31 -8.15
C MET A 171 16.19 -20.72 -9.51
N GLY A 172 15.62 -19.51 -9.55
CA GLY A 172 15.33 -18.79 -10.78
C GLY A 172 16.59 -18.47 -11.58
N LEU A 173 17.65 -18.00 -10.94
CA LEU A 173 18.95 -17.78 -11.60
C LEU A 173 19.58 -19.10 -12.06
N MET A 174 19.54 -20.16 -11.23
CA MET A 174 20.04 -21.47 -11.60
C MET A 174 19.29 -22.02 -12.85
N ALA A 175 17.97 -21.94 -12.87
CA ALA A 175 17.16 -22.37 -14.00
C ALA A 175 17.43 -21.52 -15.26
N LEU A 176 17.51 -20.20 -15.11
CA LEU A 176 17.77 -19.26 -16.20
C LEU A 176 19.12 -19.54 -16.86
N TYR A 177 20.21 -19.64 -16.08
CA TYR A 177 21.54 -19.96 -16.61
C TYR A 177 21.70 -21.45 -16.99
N GLY A 178 20.77 -22.30 -16.55
CA GLY A 178 20.60 -23.68 -17.03
C GLY A 178 19.88 -23.78 -18.37
N GLY A 179 19.52 -22.65 -19.00
CA GLY A 179 18.90 -22.62 -20.34
C GLY A 179 17.38 -22.44 -20.30
N ALA A 180 16.74 -22.25 -19.16
CA ALA A 180 15.32 -21.92 -19.08
C ALA A 180 15.07 -20.48 -19.50
N GLY A 181 13.92 -20.20 -20.11
CA GLY A 181 13.51 -18.86 -20.50
C GLY A 181 14.47 -18.22 -21.51
N ALA A 182 14.95 -17.03 -21.21
CA ALA A 182 15.92 -16.31 -22.05
C ALA A 182 17.36 -16.88 -21.97
N GLY A 183 17.63 -17.85 -21.09
CA GLY A 183 18.94 -18.47 -20.89
C GLY A 183 19.98 -17.60 -20.18
N ARG A 184 19.65 -16.34 -19.90
CA ARG A 184 20.50 -15.37 -19.19
C ARG A 184 19.66 -14.15 -18.80
N LEU A 185 20.18 -13.33 -17.91
CA LEU A 185 19.59 -12.00 -17.67
C LEU A 185 19.79 -11.12 -18.90
N THR A 186 18.71 -10.51 -19.38
CA THR A 186 18.68 -9.63 -20.55
C THR A 186 18.22 -8.24 -20.17
N LEU A 187 18.41 -7.25 -21.06
CA LEU A 187 17.92 -5.89 -20.86
C LEU A 187 16.49 -5.69 -21.43
N LYS A 188 15.95 -6.67 -22.14
CA LYS A 188 14.59 -6.61 -22.70
C LYS A 188 13.52 -6.25 -21.66
N PRO A 189 13.54 -6.84 -20.44
CA PRO A 189 12.56 -6.50 -19.43
C PRO A 189 12.63 -5.04 -18.95
N ILE A 190 13.78 -4.36 -19.16
CA ILE A 190 13.93 -2.94 -18.84
C ILE A 190 13.61 -2.08 -20.06
N TYR A 191 14.03 -2.48 -21.27
CA TYR A 191 13.78 -1.72 -22.48
C TYR A 191 13.71 -2.61 -23.70
N ASP A 192 12.54 -2.67 -24.34
CA ASP A 192 12.33 -3.28 -25.65
C ASP A 192 11.78 -2.20 -26.60
N PRO A 193 12.60 -1.74 -27.59
CA PRO A 193 12.21 -0.67 -28.50
C PRO A 193 10.99 -1.01 -29.38
N HIS A 194 10.68 -2.30 -29.58
CA HIS A 194 9.56 -2.73 -30.42
C HIS A 194 8.18 -2.53 -29.75
N VAL A 195 8.15 -2.50 -28.42
CA VAL A 195 6.89 -2.41 -27.65
C VAL A 195 6.86 -1.22 -26.68
N PHE A 196 7.99 -0.52 -26.55
CA PHE A 196 8.08 0.62 -25.64
C PHE A 196 7.18 1.79 -26.07
N SER A 197 6.36 2.26 -25.15
CA SER A 197 5.74 3.57 -25.19
C SER A 197 5.56 4.10 -23.77
N LEU A 198 5.55 5.42 -23.62
CA LEU A 198 5.34 6.04 -22.30
C LEU A 198 3.98 5.66 -21.72
N ALA A 199 2.93 5.59 -22.55
CA ALA A 199 1.60 5.18 -22.13
C ALA A 199 1.58 3.72 -21.64
N THR A 200 2.22 2.78 -22.38
CA THR A 200 2.36 1.37 -21.99
C THR A 200 3.03 1.25 -20.61
N VAL A 201 4.13 1.96 -20.41
CA VAL A 201 4.87 1.91 -19.14
C VAL A 201 4.05 2.54 -18.01
N ALA A 202 3.41 3.67 -18.24
CA ALA A 202 2.60 4.35 -17.21
C ALA A 202 1.35 3.54 -16.84
N GLY A 203 0.66 2.93 -17.83
CA GLY A 203 -0.46 2.02 -17.58
C GLY A 203 -0.04 0.84 -16.71
N ALA A 204 1.04 0.15 -17.06
CA ALA A 204 1.59 -0.94 -16.26
C ALA A 204 2.06 -0.48 -14.86
N THR A 205 2.66 0.72 -14.78
CA THR A 205 3.06 1.32 -13.50
C THR A 205 1.86 1.57 -12.59
N SER A 206 0.68 1.91 -13.16
CA SER A 206 -0.54 2.13 -12.37
C SER A 206 -0.99 0.88 -11.59
N ILE A 207 -0.63 -0.31 -12.06
CA ILE A 207 -0.85 -1.58 -11.36
C ILE A 207 0.33 -1.87 -10.42
N ALA A 208 1.57 -1.74 -10.92
CA ALA A 208 2.79 -2.05 -10.17
C ALA A 208 2.91 -1.24 -8.87
N VAL A 209 2.41 -0.01 -8.84
CA VAL A 209 2.40 0.88 -7.67
C VAL A 209 1.71 0.25 -6.46
N LEU A 210 0.72 -0.63 -6.65
CA LEU A 210 0.09 -1.37 -5.55
C LEU A 210 1.11 -2.04 -4.64
N SER A 211 2.15 -2.64 -5.22
CA SER A 211 3.18 -3.34 -4.46
C SER A 211 3.97 -2.43 -3.51
N PHE A 212 4.04 -1.13 -3.81
CA PHE A 212 4.73 -0.16 -2.96
C PHE A 212 3.84 0.43 -1.87
N LEU A 213 2.50 0.31 -1.97
CA LEU A 213 1.59 0.87 -0.97
C LEU A 213 1.87 0.26 0.41
N GLY A 214 1.78 1.10 1.44
CA GLY A 214 2.13 0.73 2.81
C GLY A 214 3.38 1.43 3.35
N PHE A 215 4.29 1.96 2.48
CA PHE A 215 5.43 2.75 2.99
C PHE A 215 4.96 4.01 3.75
N ASP A 216 3.84 4.56 3.38
CA ASP A 216 3.18 5.70 4.02
C ASP A 216 2.64 5.35 5.41
N GLY A 217 2.32 4.08 5.64
CA GLY A 217 1.88 3.54 6.94
C GLY A 217 2.92 3.74 8.05
N ILE A 218 4.22 3.84 7.72
CA ILE A 218 5.27 4.19 8.69
C ILE A 218 4.99 5.55 9.34
N SER A 219 4.39 6.47 8.59
CA SER A 219 4.06 7.81 9.09
C SER A 219 3.00 7.80 10.20
N THR A 220 2.14 6.79 10.24
CA THR A 220 1.13 6.62 11.29
C THR A 220 1.74 6.27 12.65
N LEU A 221 3.00 5.81 12.66
CA LEU A 221 3.76 5.48 13.87
C LEU A 221 4.59 6.66 14.40
N SER A 222 4.39 7.87 13.85
CA SER A 222 5.17 9.05 14.21
C SER A 222 5.10 9.35 15.71
N GLU A 223 3.96 9.11 16.37
CA GLU A 223 3.74 9.36 17.80
C GLU A 223 4.40 8.28 18.67
N GLU A 224 4.62 7.08 18.16
CA GLU A 224 5.27 5.97 18.85
C GLU A 224 6.80 5.96 18.68
N ASN A 225 7.34 6.88 17.88
CA ASN A 225 8.76 7.00 17.59
C ASN A 225 9.55 7.51 18.80
N ARG A 226 10.56 6.75 19.24
CA ARG A 226 11.53 7.12 20.28
C ARG A 226 12.73 7.87 19.71
N GLY A 227 12.98 7.78 18.39
CA GLY A 227 14.13 8.36 17.73
C GLY A 227 14.02 9.88 17.53
N ASP A 228 14.96 10.41 16.75
CA ASP A 228 14.93 11.83 16.36
C ASP A 228 13.77 12.14 15.39
N LYS A 229 13.56 13.45 15.13
CA LYS A 229 12.49 13.95 14.24
C LYS A 229 12.59 13.43 12.79
N ASN A 230 13.76 12.94 12.37
CA ASN A 230 13.98 12.44 11.03
C ASN A 230 13.85 10.92 10.96
N ALA A 231 13.67 10.23 12.09
CA ALA A 231 13.66 8.76 12.14
C ALA A 231 12.56 8.16 11.25
N VAL A 232 11.34 8.70 11.32
CA VAL A 232 10.20 8.28 10.50
C VAL A 232 10.52 8.46 9.01
N GLY A 233 10.95 9.65 8.60
CA GLY A 233 11.29 9.93 7.20
C GLY A 233 12.44 9.06 6.67
N ARG A 234 13.50 8.85 7.48
CA ARG A 234 14.59 7.94 7.09
C ARG A 234 14.12 6.51 6.96
N ALA A 235 13.28 6.04 7.87
CA ALA A 235 12.71 4.69 7.80
C ALA A 235 11.86 4.52 6.56
N THR A 236 11.00 5.50 6.24
CA THR A 236 10.12 5.48 5.05
C THR A 236 10.94 5.35 3.78
N VAL A 237 11.95 6.21 3.58
CA VAL A 237 12.82 6.16 2.38
C VAL A 237 13.63 4.88 2.34
N LEU A 238 14.25 4.46 3.45
CA LEU A 238 15.08 3.27 3.49
C LEU A 238 14.27 1.99 3.21
N SER A 239 13.11 1.84 3.83
CA SER A 239 12.23 0.69 3.58
C SER A 239 11.79 0.62 2.12
N LEU A 240 11.40 1.76 1.55
CA LEU A 240 10.99 1.84 0.14
C LEU A 240 12.13 1.42 -0.80
N MET A 241 13.35 1.91 -0.57
CA MET A 241 14.50 1.57 -1.41
C MET A 241 14.89 0.09 -1.30
N LEU A 242 14.85 -0.47 -0.08
CA LEU A 242 15.13 -1.89 0.14
C LEU A 242 14.09 -2.77 -0.57
N VAL A 243 12.80 -2.49 -0.38
CA VAL A 243 11.72 -3.25 -1.03
C VAL A 243 11.76 -3.05 -2.54
N GLY A 244 11.99 -1.82 -3.02
CA GLY A 244 12.10 -1.53 -4.45
C GLY A 244 13.23 -2.33 -5.13
N ALA A 245 14.39 -2.47 -4.47
CA ALA A 245 15.48 -3.32 -4.97
C ALA A 245 15.06 -4.80 -5.06
N LEU A 246 14.33 -5.30 -4.05
CA LEU A 246 13.78 -6.66 -4.06
C LEU A 246 12.73 -6.85 -5.17
N PHE A 247 11.86 -5.86 -5.40
CA PHE A 247 10.86 -5.89 -6.46
C PHE A 247 11.52 -5.93 -7.84
N MET A 248 12.52 -5.07 -8.07
CA MET A 248 13.27 -5.06 -9.32
C MET A 248 13.96 -6.39 -9.58
N MET A 249 14.64 -6.96 -8.58
CA MET A 249 15.36 -8.22 -8.72
C MET A 249 14.43 -9.38 -9.06
N GLN A 250 13.34 -9.57 -8.31
CA GLN A 250 12.43 -10.70 -8.53
C GLN A 250 11.67 -10.60 -9.85
N THR A 251 11.23 -9.39 -10.23
CA THR A 251 10.49 -9.18 -11.46
C THR A 251 11.38 -9.32 -12.70
N TRP A 252 12.64 -8.93 -12.61
CA TRP A 252 13.60 -9.11 -13.70
C TRP A 252 13.85 -10.59 -13.98
N ILE A 253 14.19 -11.36 -12.94
CA ILE A 253 14.38 -12.81 -13.06
C ILE A 253 13.11 -13.49 -13.58
N ALA A 254 11.96 -13.13 -13.02
CA ALA A 254 10.68 -13.71 -13.44
C ALA A 254 10.36 -13.41 -14.91
N THR A 255 10.63 -12.18 -15.36
CA THR A 255 10.37 -11.81 -16.77
C THR A 255 11.28 -12.55 -17.74
N ASP A 256 12.58 -12.68 -17.46
CA ASP A 256 13.47 -13.45 -18.34
C ASP A 256 13.17 -14.95 -18.31
N LEU A 257 12.73 -15.49 -17.15
CA LEU A 257 12.25 -16.87 -17.07
C LEU A 257 10.95 -17.09 -17.84
N SER A 258 10.09 -16.08 -17.97
CA SER A 258 8.82 -16.18 -18.67
C SER A 258 8.94 -16.25 -20.19
N ALA A 259 10.12 -16.04 -20.75
CA ALA A 259 10.33 -16.06 -22.19
C ALA A 259 9.86 -17.39 -22.81
N GLY A 260 8.97 -17.27 -23.82
CA GLY A 260 8.32 -18.43 -24.48
C GLY A 260 7.19 -19.09 -23.68
N MET A 261 6.75 -18.51 -22.55
CA MET A 261 5.55 -18.97 -21.82
C MET A 261 4.29 -18.28 -22.32
N HIS A 262 3.18 -19.02 -22.24
CA HIS A 262 1.83 -18.48 -22.36
C HIS A 262 1.11 -18.78 -21.04
N PHE A 263 0.73 -17.75 -20.31
CA PHE A 263 0.09 -17.90 -19.02
C PHE A 263 -1.39 -18.27 -19.18
N GLY A 264 -1.86 -19.21 -18.36
CA GLY A 264 -3.27 -19.59 -18.32
C GLY A 264 -4.15 -18.47 -17.78
N SER A 265 -3.63 -17.68 -16.82
CA SER A 265 -4.30 -16.52 -16.22
C SER A 265 -3.25 -15.54 -15.67
N PRO A 266 -3.50 -14.23 -15.76
CA PRO A 266 -2.62 -13.23 -15.16
C PRO A 266 -2.44 -13.41 -13.65
N GLU A 267 -3.47 -13.84 -12.93
CA GLU A 267 -3.43 -14.05 -11.49
C GLU A 267 -2.47 -15.16 -11.07
N THR A 268 -2.22 -16.15 -11.95
CA THR A 268 -1.37 -17.32 -11.64
C THR A 268 0.00 -17.28 -12.30
N ALA A 269 0.26 -16.29 -13.15
CA ALA A 269 1.45 -16.21 -13.97
C ALA A 269 2.77 -16.42 -13.20
N PHE A 270 2.92 -15.76 -12.05
CA PHE A 270 4.15 -15.91 -11.27
C PHE A 270 4.32 -17.32 -10.67
N TYR A 271 3.24 -18.00 -10.34
CA TYR A 271 3.29 -19.38 -9.82
C TYR A 271 3.73 -20.36 -10.91
N GLU A 272 3.33 -20.12 -12.17
CA GLU A 272 3.79 -20.90 -13.34
C GLU A 272 5.28 -20.65 -13.60
N ILE A 273 5.77 -19.42 -13.40
CA ILE A 273 7.20 -19.10 -13.48
C ILE A 273 7.97 -19.77 -12.33
N ALA A 274 7.42 -19.79 -11.12
CA ALA A 274 8.03 -20.50 -10.00
C ALA A 274 8.11 -22.01 -10.26
N ASP A 275 7.10 -22.59 -10.91
CA ASP A 275 7.12 -23.99 -11.36
C ASP A 275 8.25 -24.24 -12.37
N ARG A 276 8.44 -23.34 -13.33
CA ARG A 276 9.55 -23.39 -14.29
C ARG A 276 10.92 -23.26 -13.63
N ALA A 277 11.03 -22.44 -12.58
CA ALA A 277 12.27 -22.19 -11.85
C ALA A 277 12.70 -23.38 -10.96
N GLY A 278 11.74 -24.00 -10.27
CA GLY A 278 12.05 -25.01 -9.25
C GLY A 278 11.04 -26.16 -9.16
N GLY A 279 10.15 -26.30 -10.15
CA GLY A 279 9.12 -27.34 -10.18
C GLY A 279 7.97 -27.08 -9.21
N ALA A 280 7.06 -28.06 -9.15
CA ALA A 280 5.83 -27.99 -8.35
C ALA A 280 6.07 -27.67 -6.86
N TRP A 281 7.22 -28.03 -6.33
CA TRP A 281 7.60 -27.70 -4.97
C TRP A 281 7.75 -26.19 -4.76
N LEU A 282 8.54 -25.51 -5.61
CA LEU A 282 8.74 -24.07 -5.48
C LEU A 282 7.46 -23.30 -5.73
N ARG A 283 6.65 -23.75 -6.70
CA ARG A 283 5.29 -23.22 -6.93
C ARG A 283 4.45 -23.26 -5.65
N LEU A 284 4.38 -24.43 -5.00
CA LEU A 284 3.57 -24.62 -3.79
C LEU A 284 4.07 -23.74 -2.62
N VAL A 285 5.39 -23.70 -2.40
CA VAL A 285 6.00 -22.86 -1.37
C VAL A 285 5.70 -21.37 -1.62
N THR A 286 5.77 -20.93 -2.88
CA THR A 286 5.43 -19.54 -3.27
C THR A 286 3.95 -19.23 -3.03
N ILE A 287 3.03 -20.15 -3.38
CA ILE A 287 1.59 -19.98 -3.09
C ILE A 287 1.35 -19.85 -1.59
N ILE A 288 1.90 -20.75 -0.79
CA ILE A 288 1.74 -20.73 0.68
C ILE A 288 2.29 -19.41 1.25
N ALA A 289 3.46 -18.97 0.80
CA ALA A 289 4.06 -17.73 1.26
C ALA A 289 3.19 -16.51 0.95
N VAL A 290 2.64 -16.41 -0.27
CA VAL A 290 1.74 -15.33 -0.66
C VAL A 290 0.47 -15.33 0.19
N VAL A 291 -0.13 -16.50 0.42
CA VAL A 291 -1.34 -16.64 1.26
C VAL A 291 -1.07 -16.15 2.68
N ILE A 292 0.03 -16.59 3.27
CA ILE A 292 0.39 -16.20 4.64
C ILE A 292 0.73 -14.71 4.70
N ALA A 293 1.53 -14.19 3.77
CA ALA A 293 1.93 -12.79 3.71
C ALA A 293 0.73 -11.87 3.48
N SER A 294 -0.11 -12.17 2.50
CA SER A 294 -1.23 -11.32 2.13
C SER A 294 -2.40 -11.45 3.12
N ALA A 295 -2.96 -12.67 3.29
CA ALA A 295 -4.19 -12.84 4.07
C ALA A 295 -3.98 -12.73 5.59
N ILE A 296 -2.80 -13.10 6.10
CA ILE A 296 -2.57 -13.10 7.54
C ILE A 296 -1.77 -11.87 7.95
N ALA A 297 -0.54 -11.70 7.46
CA ALA A 297 0.33 -10.64 7.95
C ALA A 297 -0.12 -9.24 7.48
N ASN A 298 -0.17 -9.02 6.17
CA ASN A 298 -0.44 -7.69 5.62
C ASN A 298 -1.90 -7.26 5.81
N ALA A 299 -2.87 -8.15 5.54
CA ALA A 299 -4.27 -7.82 5.75
C ALA A 299 -4.59 -7.53 7.23
N MET A 300 -3.93 -8.23 8.17
CA MET A 300 -4.04 -7.95 9.61
C MET A 300 -3.51 -6.56 9.95
N ALA A 301 -2.33 -6.21 9.45
CA ALA A 301 -1.72 -4.90 9.66
C ALA A 301 -2.54 -3.78 9.00
N ALA A 302 -3.00 -3.98 7.76
CA ALA A 302 -3.85 -3.05 7.03
C ALA A 302 -5.19 -2.83 7.77
N GLN A 303 -5.86 -3.90 8.20
CA GLN A 303 -7.11 -3.80 8.98
C GLN A 303 -6.91 -3.00 10.28
N ALA A 304 -5.80 -3.21 10.98
CA ALA A 304 -5.47 -2.44 12.19
C ALA A 304 -5.25 -0.95 11.87
N ALA A 305 -4.50 -0.63 10.80
CA ALA A 305 -4.23 0.74 10.38
C ALA A 305 -5.53 1.48 10.00
N VAL A 306 -6.37 0.86 9.18
CA VAL A 306 -7.69 1.41 8.79
C VAL A 306 -8.57 1.67 9.99
N SER A 307 -8.65 0.70 10.92
CA SER A 307 -9.46 0.82 12.12
C SER A 307 -9.06 2.03 12.97
N ARG A 308 -7.74 2.34 13.03
CA ARG A 308 -7.20 3.51 13.72
C ARG A 308 -7.53 4.82 13.00
N ILE A 309 -7.49 4.83 11.67
CA ILE A 309 -7.87 6.01 10.87
C ILE A 309 -9.36 6.30 11.04
N LEU A 310 -10.23 5.29 10.94
CA LEU A 310 -11.66 5.44 11.18
C LEU A 310 -11.94 5.95 12.60
N PHE A 311 -11.25 5.41 13.60
CA PHE A 311 -11.31 5.86 14.98
C PHE A 311 -10.89 7.33 15.11
N ALA A 312 -9.75 7.73 14.53
CA ALA A 312 -9.26 9.09 14.60
C ALA A 312 -10.23 10.08 13.93
N MET A 313 -10.70 9.76 12.72
CA MET A 313 -11.68 10.60 12.01
C MET A 313 -13.02 10.70 12.77
N ALA A 314 -13.47 9.63 13.42
CA ALA A 314 -14.69 9.64 14.25
C ALA A 314 -14.48 10.46 15.53
N ARG A 315 -13.33 10.35 16.17
CA ARG A 315 -12.94 11.16 17.33
C ARG A 315 -12.93 12.65 16.98
N ASP A 316 -12.43 13.00 15.80
CA ASP A 316 -12.40 14.36 15.29
C ASP A 316 -13.77 14.84 14.74
N GLY A 317 -14.81 14.00 14.87
CA GLY A 317 -16.18 14.34 14.46
C GLY A 317 -16.43 14.31 12.96
N LYS A 318 -15.49 13.78 12.16
CA LYS A 318 -15.59 13.65 10.70
C LYS A 318 -16.37 12.40 10.26
N LEU A 319 -16.46 11.40 11.13
CA LEU A 319 -17.24 10.17 10.95
C LEU A 319 -18.20 9.96 12.13
N PRO A 320 -19.18 9.03 12.02
CA PRO A 320 -20.09 8.71 13.12
C PRO A 320 -19.34 8.34 14.39
N ALA A 321 -19.74 8.93 15.53
CA ALA A 321 -19.08 8.77 16.83
C ALA A 321 -19.01 7.31 17.32
N ILE A 322 -19.86 6.42 16.82
CA ILE A 322 -19.85 5.00 17.16
C ILE A 322 -18.51 4.33 16.79
N LEU A 323 -17.85 4.78 15.72
CA LEU A 323 -16.56 4.28 15.27
C LEU A 323 -15.40 4.69 16.23
N ALA A 324 -15.62 5.67 17.08
CA ALA A 324 -14.66 6.07 18.11
C ALA A 324 -14.78 5.24 19.42
N ARG A 325 -15.59 4.16 19.43
CA ARG A 325 -15.71 3.30 20.61
C ARG A 325 -14.50 2.39 20.75
N VAL A 326 -13.93 2.35 21.98
CA VAL A 326 -12.79 1.53 22.36
C VAL A 326 -13.26 0.37 23.24
N HIS A 327 -12.66 -0.82 23.04
CA HIS A 327 -13.00 -1.99 23.84
C HIS A 327 -12.53 -1.82 25.29
N PRO A 328 -13.37 -2.04 26.33
CA PRO A 328 -13.02 -1.73 27.71
C PRO A 328 -11.77 -2.47 28.22
N ARG A 329 -11.63 -3.74 27.85
CA ARG A 329 -10.51 -4.61 28.29
C ARG A 329 -9.27 -4.49 27.41
N TYR A 330 -9.44 -4.57 26.07
CA TYR A 330 -8.31 -4.66 25.13
C TYR A 330 -7.81 -3.30 24.65
N LYS A 331 -8.56 -2.22 24.94
CA LYS A 331 -8.21 -0.84 24.53
C LYS A 331 -8.02 -0.67 23.01
N THR A 332 -8.69 -1.50 22.22
CA THR A 332 -8.69 -1.48 20.74
C THR A 332 -9.96 -0.85 20.19
N PRO A 333 -9.95 -0.22 19.00
CA PRO A 333 -11.13 0.38 18.37
C PRO A 333 -12.04 -0.68 17.75
N TYR A 334 -12.73 -1.48 18.58
CA TYR A 334 -13.42 -2.70 18.17
C TYR A 334 -14.52 -2.47 17.15
N VAL A 335 -15.27 -1.35 17.23
CA VAL A 335 -16.34 -1.07 16.27
C VAL A 335 -15.77 -0.79 14.89
N SER A 336 -14.70 0.00 14.82
CA SER A 336 -13.98 0.25 13.55
C SER A 336 -13.41 -1.03 12.97
N THR A 337 -12.81 -1.92 13.81
CA THR A 337 -12.27 -3.21 13.37
C THR A 337 -13.35 -4.11 12.76
N LEU A 338 -14.52 -4.21 13.42
CA LEU A 338 -15.66 -4.99 12.91
C LEU A 338 -16.25 -4.36 11.64
N CYS A 339 -16.31 -3.03 11.57
CA CYS A 339 -16.75 -2.33 10.36
C CYS A 339 -15.84 -2.64 9.16
N VAL A 340 -14.52 -2.58 9.34
CA VAL A 340 -13.56 -2.95 8.28
C VAL A 340 -13.71 -4.41 7.88
N ALA A 341 -13.87 -5.32 8.83
CA ALA A 341 -14.09 -6.74 8.55
C ALA A 341 -15.38 -6.97 7.71
N ALA A 342 -16.48 -6.30 8.06
CA ALA A 342 -17.74 -6.39 7.32
C ALA A 342 -17.59 -5.83 5.90
N VAL A 343 -16.97 -4.66 5.74
CA VAL A 343 -16.68 -4.07 4.42
C VAL A 343 -15.77 -4.99 3.61
N SER A 344 -14.73 -5.57 4.22
CA SER A 344 -13.83 -6.49 3.54
C SER A 344 -14.54 -7.73 3.02
N LEU A 345 -15.51 -8.27 3.77
CA LEU A 345 -16.29 -9.42 3.32
C LEU A 345 -17.21 -9.05 2.14
N ILE A 346 -17.93 -7.94 2.26
CA ILE A 346 -18.85 -7.49 1.21
C ILE A 346 -18.09 -7.21 -0.09
N VAL A 347 -17.02 -6.42 -0.01
CA VAL A 347 -16.20 -6.07 -1.17
C VAL A 347 -15.53 -7.31 -1.75
N GLY A 348 -14.95 -8.17 -0.92
CA GLY A 348 -14.32 -9.41 -1.36
C GLY A 348 -15.28 -10.33 -2.12
N LEU A 349 -16.55 -10.41 -1.70
CA LEU A 349 -17.57 -11.18 -2.40
C LEU A 349 -18.00 -10.54 -3.73
N LEU A 350 -18.15 -9.20 -3.76
CA LEU A 350 -18.54 -8.48 -4.96
C LEU A 350 -17.46 -8.50 -6.06
N PHE A 351 -16.20 -8.47 -5.67
CA PHE A 351 -15.04 -8.44 -6.59
C PHE A 351 -14.33 -9.79 -6.76
N ALA A 352 -14.93 -10.90 -6.31
CA ALA A 352 -14.32 -12.24 -6.39
C ALA A 352 -13.94 -12.69 -7.81
N SER A 353 -14.57 -12.12 -8.84
CA SER A 353 -14.28 -12.37 -10.27
C SER A 353 -13.65 -11.16 -11.00
N ARG A 354 -13.29 -10.08 -10.27
CA ARG A 354 -12.81 -8.81 -10.82
C ARG A 354 -11.72 -8.21 -9.93
N VAL A 355 -10.69 -9.01 -9.67
CA VAL A 355 -9.60 -8.63 -8.75
C VAL A 355 -8.78 -7.45 -9.29
N ASP A 356 -8.62 -7.39 -10.61
CA ASP A 356 -7.98 -6.30 -11.34
C ASP A 356 -8.69 -4.96 -11.14
N ASP A 357 -10.01 -4.91 -11.30
CA ASP A 357 -10.81 -3.70 -11.05
C ASP A 357 -10.60 -3.18 -9.63
N LEU A 358 -10.63 -4.08 -8.63
CA LEU A 358 -10.40 -3.70 -7.24
C LEU A 358 -9.00 -3.13 -7.00
N THR A 359 -7.98 -3.73 -7.64
CA THR A 359 -6.58 -3.26 -7.58
C THR A 359 -6.46 -1.82 -8.08
N LEU A 360 -7.08 -1.53 -9.21
CA LEU A 360 -7.03 -0.20 -9.82
C LEU A 360 -7.76 0.86 -8.98
N ILE A 361 -8.88 0.50 -8.35
CA ILE A 361 -9.62 1.43 -7.46
C ILE A 361 -8.79 1.79 -6.23
N VAL A 362 -8.12 0.82 -5.62
CA VAL A 362 -7.21 1.02 -4.49
C VAL A 362 -6.12 2.03 -4.86
N ASN A 363 -5.43 1.80 -5.97
CA ASN A 363 -4.34 2.65 -6.43
C ASN A 363 -4.79 4.09 -6.73
N PHE A 364 -5.99 4.29 -7.27
CA PHE A 364 -6.54 5.62 -7.52
C PHE A 364 -6.63 6.45 -6.23
N GLY A 365 -7.12 5.84 -5.14
CA GLY A 365 -7.25 6.51 -3.84
C GLY A 365 -5.90 6.96 -3.28
N ALA A 366 -4.94 6.04 -3.25
CA ALA A 366 -3.60 6.32 -2.74
C ALA A 366 -2.87 7.39 -3.56
N LEU A 367 -2.80 7.22 -4.88
CA LEU A 367 -2.09 8.15 -5.78
C LEU A 367 -2.67 9.56 -5.73
N THR A 368 -4.00 9.70 -5.69
CA THR A 368 -4.64 11.02 -5.58
C THR A 368 -4.34 11.66 -4.21
N GLY A 369 -4.31 10.88 -3.13
CA GLY A 369 -3.87 11.35 -1.82
C GLY A 369 -2.43 11.85 -1.82
N PHE A 370 -1.54 11.17 -2.53
CA PHE A 370 -0.13 11.57 -2.64
C PHE A 370 0.08 12.87 -3.43
N VAL A 371 -0.78 13.18 -4.41
CA VAL A 371 -0.79 14.51 -5.05
C VAL A 371 -1.02 15.61 -4.02
N LEU A 372 -2.00 15.43 -3.11
CA LEU A 372 -2.28 16.39 -2.05
C LEU A 372 -1.12 16.49 -1.04
N LEU A 373 -0.40 15.40 -0.79
CA LEU A 373 0.82 15.42 0.02
C LEU A 373 1.90 16.32 -0.60
N HIS A 374 2.19 16.17 -1.89
CA HIS A 374 3.17 17.01 -2.58
C HIS A 374 2.80 18.49 -2.52
N LEU A 375 1.53 18.82 -2.78
CA LEU A 375 1.01 20.18 -2.63
C LEU A 375 1.16 20.70 -1.21
N SER A 376 1.00 19.83 -0.20
CA SER A 376 1.16 20.18 1.21
C SER A 376 2.61 20.58 1.54
N VAL A 377 3.60 19.88 0.98
CA VAL A 377 5.03 20.24 1.14
C VAL A 377 5.29 21.62 0.55
N ILE A 378 4.86 21.84 -0.70
CA ILE A 378 5.05 23.11 -1.39
C ILE A 378 4.43 24.26 -0.60
N ASN A 379 3.16 24.14 -0.23
CA ASN A 379 2.47 25.21 0.51
C ASN A 379 3.11 25.47 1.89
N HIS A 380 3.37 24.41 2.67
CA HIS A 380 3.90 24.54 4.01
C HIS A 380 5.30 25.17 4.02
N TYR A 381 6.21 24.66 3.20
CA TYR A 381 7.60 25.09 3.26
C TYR A 381 7.90 26.33 2.43
N LEU A 382 7.38 26.44 1.19
CA LEU A 382 7.68 27.59 0.33
C LEU A 382 6.77 28.78 0.62
N ILE A 383 5.45 28.57 0.71
CA ILE A 383 4.50 29.68 0.83
C ILE A 383 4.45 30.17 2.27
N ARG A 384 4.19 29.27 3.26
CA ARG A 384 4.02 29.67 4.66
C ARG A 384 5.33 29.92 5.37
N ARG A 385 6.34 29.03 5.22
CA ARG A 385 7.64 29.14 5.91
C ARG A 385 8.71 29.88 5.11
N ARG A 386 8.48 30.20 3.84
CA ARG A 386 9.41 30.87 2.92
C ARG A 386 10.80 30.24 2.91
N SER A 387 10.85 28.90 2.85
CA SER A 387 12.10 28.15 2.85
C SER A 387 12.93 28.46 1.60
N GLY A 388 14.23 28.65 1.76
CA GLY A 388 15.16 28.82 0.66
C GLY A 388 15.61 27.50 -0.03
N ASP A 389 15.22 26.34 0.51
CA ASP A 389 15.56 25.03 -0.07
C ASP A 389 14.54 24.63 -1.16
N TRP A 390 14.72 25.27 -2.34
CA TRP A 390 13.85 25.05 -3.50
C TRP A 390 13.90 23.62 -4.02
N LEU A 391 15.10 22.97 -3.89
CA LEU A 391 15.27 21.61 -4.39
C LEU A 391 14.37 20.63 -3.66
N ARG A 392 14.39 20.66 -2.31
CA ARG A 392 13.62 19.72 -1.49
C ARG A 392 12.14 20.07 -1.37
N HIS A 393 11.81 21.36 -1.46
CA HIS A 393 10.45 21.81 -1.15
C HIS A 393 9.63 22.22 -2.36
N LEU A 394 10.24 22.26 -3.56
CA LEU A 394 9.55 22.50 -4.84
C LEU A 394 9.87 21.41 -5.86
N VAL A 395 11.16 21.26 -6.22
CA VAL A 395 11.56 20.39 -7.35
C VAL A 395 11.20 18.94 -7.08
N PHE A 396 11.57 18.38 -5.93
CA PHE A 396 11.27 16.99 -5.59
C PHE A 396 9.75 16.72 -5.51
N PRO A 397 8.93 17.54 -4.82
CA PRO A 397 7.48 17.38 -4.86
C PRO A 397 6.89 17.50 -6.26
N LEU A 398 7.37 18.41 -7.11
CA LEU A 398 6.88 18.56 -8.48
C LEU A 398 7.21 17.33 -9.34
N ILE A 399 8.41 16.76 -9.23
CA ILE A 399 8.78 15.53 -9.97
C ILE A 399 7.85 14.38 -9.53
N GLY A 400 7.70 14.17 -8.22
CA GLY A 400 6.83 13.12 -7.71
C GLY A 400 5.38 13.31 -8.16
N MET A 401 4.86 14.52 -8.04
CA MET A 401 3.50 14.87 -8.46
C MET A 401 3.31 14.66 -9.98
N PHE A 402 4.29 15.05 -10.81
CA PHE A 402 4.22 14.87 -12.26
C PHE A 402 4.14 13.38 -12.62
N ILE A 403 5.00 12.54 -12.04
CA ILE A 403 4.98 11.08 -12.29
C ILE A 403 3.63 10.49 -11.86
N ILE A 404 3.14 10.83 -10.66
CA ILE A 404 1.86 10.31 -10.15
C ILE A 404 0.69 10.75 -11.02
N VAL A 405 0.63 12.02 -11.42
CA VAL A 405 -0.44 12.55 -12.27
C VAL A 405 -0.40 11.89 -13.64
N PHE A 406 0.80 11.64 -14.19
CA PHE A 406 0.94 10.93 -15.46
C PHE A 406 0.47 9.47 -15.35
N VAL A 407 0.82 8.77 -14.27
CA VAL A 407 0.32 7.40 -14.00
C VAL A 407 -1.21 7.40 -13.84
N LEU A 408 -1.79 8.35 -13.11
CA LEU A 408 -3.24 8.50 -12.97
C LEU A 408 -3.93 8.80 -14.32
N TYR A 409 -3.29 9.57 -15.18
CA TYR A 409 -3.83 9.90 -16.51
C TYR A 409 -3.88 8.65 -17.40
N GLU A 410 -2.85 7.80 -17.38
CA GLU A 410 -2.79 6.56 -18.18
C GLU A 410 -3.51 5.37 -17.53
N MET A 411 -3.97 5.50 -16.28
CA MET A 411 -4.73 4.47 -15.57
C MET A 411 -6.01 4.11 -16.35
N ASP A 412 -6.49 2.88 -16.18
CA ASP A 412 -7.70 2.39 -16.82
C ASP A 412 -8.91 3.30 -16.61
N ARG A 413 -9.77 3.35 -17.62
CA ARG A 413 -10.95 4.22 -17.62
C ARG A 413 -11.95 3.87 -16.51
N ALA A 414 -12.13 2.57 -16.22
CA ALA A 414 -13.07 2.14 -15.18
C ALA A 414 -12.62 2.61 -13.80
N ALA A 415 -11.32 2.50 -13.50
CA ALA A 415 -10.75 3.00 -12.25
C ALA A 415 -10.94 4.52 -12.08
N LYS A 416 -10.72 5.29 -13.16
CA LYS A 416 -10.95 6.75 -13.16
C LYS A 416 -12.41 7.10 -12.89
N ILE A 417 -13.36 6.40 -13.51
CA ILE A 417 -14.80 6.62 -13.30
C ILE A 417 -15.19 6.30 -11.84
N LEU A 418 -14.77 5.16 -11.32
CA LEU A 418 -15.07 4.76 -9.94
C LEU A 418 -14.41 5.69 -8.92
N GLY A 419 -13.17 6.09 -9.17
CA GLY A 419 -12.47 7.09 -8.36
C GLY A 419 -13.15 8.45 -8.37
N ALA A 420 -13.60 8.92 -9.54
CA ALA A 420 -14.37 10.17 -9.66
C ALA A 420 -15.71 10.07 -8.92
N ALA A 421 -16.41 8.94 -9.02
CA ALA A 421 -17.63 8.69 -8.27
C ALA A 421 -17.40 8.75 -6.75
N TRP A 422 -16.28 8.18 -6.27
CA TRP A 422 -15.89 8.27 -4.87
C TRP A 422 -15.64 9.72 -4.42
N ILE A 423 -14.99 10.54 -5.25
CA ILE A 423 -14.79 11.98 -4.99
C ILE A 423 -16.14 12.69 -4.87
N VAL A 424 -17.09 12.42 -5.80
CA VAL A 424 -18.44 13.02 -5.78
C VAL A 424 -19.18 12.63 -4.49
N ILE A 425 -19.10 11.37 -4.07
CA ILE A 425 -19.68 10.93 -2.79
C ILE A 425 -19.04 11.69 -1.62
N GLY A 426 -17.73 11.89 -1.65
CA GLY A 426 -17.01 12.67 -0.64
C GLY A 426 -17.45 14.13 -0.59
N ILE A 427 -17.66 14.77 -1.74
CA ILE A 427 -18.17 16.13 -1.82
C ILE A 427 -19.58 16.20 -1.20
N PHE A 428 -20.46 15.28 -1.59
CA PHE A 428 -21.82 15.23 -1.03
C PHE A 428 -21.80 15.03 0.48
N TYR A 429 -20.99 14.08 0.98
CA TYR A 429 -20.86 13.83 2.41
C TYR A 429 -20.30 15.05 3.15
N TYR A 430 -19.31 15.73 2.58
CA TYR A 430 -18.78 16.97 3.16
C TYR A 430 -19.84 18.07 3.25
N LEU A 431 -20.66 18.25 2.20
CA LEU A 431 -21.76 19.22 2.20
C LEU A 431 -22.82 18.88 3.27
N VAL A 432 -23.16 17.60 3.43
CA VAL A 432 -24.08 17.16 4.49
C VAL A 432 -23.53 17.48 5.87
N LEU A 433 -22.24 17.21 6.12
CA LEU A 433 -21.60 17.52 7.39
C LEU A 433 -21.63 19.02 7.71
N THR A 434 -21.35 19.86 6.71
CA THR A 434 -21.22 21.31 6.92
C THR A 434 -22.54 22.04 6.97
N LEU A 435 -23.50 21.68 6.09
CA LEU A 435 -24.76 22.38 5.94
C LEU A 435 -25.89 21.88 6.85
N TRP A 436 -25.95 20.56 7.07
CA TRP A 436 -27.04 19.96 7.84
C TRP A 436 -26.67 19.66 9.28
N ILE A 437 -25.47 19.14 9.53
CA ILE A 437 -25.06 18.76 10.89
C ILE A 437 -24.47 19.95 11.65
N LYS A 438 -24.17 21.06 10.95
CA LYS A 438 -23.56 22.30 11.50
C LYS A 438 -22.38 22.02 12.45
N LYS A 439 -21.71 20.90 12.27
CA LYS A 439 -20.48 20.63 13.01
C LYS A 439 -19.37 21.48 12.40
N PRO A 440 -18.72 22.36 13.19
CA PRO A 440 -17.54 23.04 12.68
C PRO A 440 -16.53 21.97 12.24
N VAL A 441 -16.09 22.07 11.00
CA VAL A 441 -15.01 21.22 10.46
C VAL A 441 -13.67 21.60 11.13
N ALA A 442 -13.69 22.71 11.89
CA ALA A 442 -12.55 23.22 12.63
C ALA A 442 -12.24 22.37 13.87
N LEU A 443 -11.02 21.89 13.94
CA LEU A 443 -10.42 21.54 15.23
C LEU A 443 -10.37 22.83 16.06
N LYS A 444 -10.94 22.81 17.27
CA LYS A 444 -10.59 23.82 18.26
C LYS A 444 -9.08 23.70 18.50
N ILE A 445 -8.34 24.69 18.02
CA ILE A 445 -6.93 24.91 18.32
C ILE A 445 -6.77 25.18 19.80
#